data_fc597a2bf00563b839dcd5ec779efef1
#
_entry.id   fc597a2bf00563b839dcd5ec779efef1
#
_cell.length_a   1.000
_cell.length_b   1.000
_cell.length_c   1.000
_cell.angle_alpha   90.00
_cell.angle_beta   90.00
_cell.angle_gamma   90.00
#
_symmetry.space_group_name_H-M   'P 1'
#
loop_
_entity.id
_entity.type
_entity.pdbx_description
1 polymer ?
#
loop_
_entity_poly.entity_id
_entity_poly.type
_entity_poly.pdbx_seq_one_letter_code
_entity_poly.pdbx_strand_id
1 'polypeptide(L)'
;MSQHTARLPYHQLSPKAFMGLVNLSETIKKGPLGTRLAELVFLRVSQINGCAYCMDMHWHVLVKNGMEPRHLNAVAGWREAPFFSDRDRAALRWAEILN
;
A
#
# COMPACT_ATOMS: atom_id res chain seq x y z
N MET A 1 -6.36 24.49 9.87
CA MET A 1 -5.87 23.19 9.83
C MET A 1 -5.08 22.97 8.59
N SER A 2 -4.00 22.49 8.86
CA SER A 2 -3.21 22.11 7.73
C SER A 2 -4.02 21.09 6.96
N GLN A 3 -4.31 21.44 5.78
CA GLN A 3 -4.92 20.52 4.90
C GLN A 3 -3.89 19.47 4.61
N HIS A 4 -4.08 18.31 5.12
CA HIS A 4 -3.23 17.22 4.74
C HIS A 4 -3.65 16.80 3.33
N THR A 5 -3.01 17.39 2.36
CA THR A 5 -3.35 17.13 0.96
C THR A 5 -2.61 15.92 0.47
N ALA A 6 -3.33 14.97 -0.06
CA ALA A 6 -2.73 13.80 -0.67
C ALA A 6 -1.86 14.21 -1.85
N ARG A 7 -0.67 13.60 -1.96
CA ARG A 7 0.22 13.84 -3.09
C ARG A 7 -0.44 13.41 -4.40
N LEU A 8 -1.22 12.34 -4.34
CA LEU A 8 -1.85 11.77 -5.52
C LEU A 8 -3.19 11.17 -5.12
N PRO A 9 -4.22 12.01 -4.96
CA PRO A 9 -5.54 11.52 -4.57
C PRO A 9 -6.08 10.53 -5.60
N TYR A 10 -6.60 9.42 -5.14
CA TYR A 10 -7.08 8.37 -6.03
C TYR A 10 -8.09 8.89 -7.05
N HIS A 11 -9.04 9.70 -6.61
CA HIS A 11 -10.09 10.20 -7.51
C HIS A 11 -9.58 11.22 -8.52
N GLN A 12 -8.36 11.73 -8.34
CA GLN A 12 -7.75 12.69 -9.25
C GLN A 12 -6.68 12.05 -10.13
N LEU A 13 -6.42 10.76 -9.96
CA LEU A 13 -5.52 10.07 -10.86
C LEU A 13 -6.12 10.03 -12.25
N SER A 14 -5.27 10.12 -13.26
CA SER A 14 -5.76 9.93 -14.63
C SER A 14 -6.38 8.54 -14.72
N PRO A 15 -7.41 8.35 -15.56
CA PRO A 15 -8.01 7.04 -15.74
C PRO A 15 -6.99 5.97 -16.10
N LYS A 16 -6.01 6.32 -16.92
CA LYS A 16 -4.98 5.38 -17.33
C LYS A 16 -4.11 4.95 -16.15
N ALA A 17 -3.70 5.90 -15.31
CA ALA A 17 -2.89 5.58 -14.14
C ALA A 17 -3.68 4.75 -13.13
N PHE A 18 -4.95 5.10 -12.93
CA PHE A 18 -5.82 4.34 -12.03
C PHE A 18 -6.00 2.91 -12.51
N MET A 19 -6.27 2.72 -13.80
CA MET A 19 -6.41 1.38 -14.36
C MET A 19 -5.10 0.60 -14.29
N GLY A 20 -3.97 1.28 -14.41
CA GLY A 20 -2.68 0.64 -14.23
C GLY A 20 -2.54 0.06 -12.83
N LEU A 21 -2.95 0.82 -11.81
CA LEU A 21 -2.93 0.34 -10.43
C LEU A 21 -3.88 -0.84 -10.23
N VAL A 22 -5.09 -0.75 -10.79
CA VAL A 22 -6.07 -1.83 -10.67
C VAL A 22 -5.56 -3.10 -11.32
N ASN A 23 -5.03 -2.99 -12.54
CA ASN A 23 -4.51 -4.14 -13.28
C ASN A 23 -3.34 -4.77 -12.54
N LEU A 24 -2.45 -3.97 -12.00
CA LEU A 24 -1.32 -4.47 -11.23
C LEU A 24 -1.80 -5.20 -9.98
N SER A 25 -2.75 -4.62 -9.28
CA SER A 25 -3.33 -5.24 -8.09
C SER A 25 -3.92 -6.61 -8.42
N GLU A 26 -4.68 -6.70 -9.50
CA GLU A 26 -5.26 -7.97 -9.93
C GLU A 26 -4.19 -8.99 -10.29
N THR A 27 -3.15 -8.55 -10.99
CA THR A 27 -2.04 -9.41 -11.37
C THR A 27 -1.33 -9.96 -10.14
N ILE A 28 -1.06 -9.10 -9.17
CA ILE A 28 -0.38 -9.50 -7.93
C ILE A 28 -1.26 -10.49 -7.15
N LYS A 29 -2.55 -10.23 -7.06
CA LYS A 29 -3.47 -11.10 -6.31
C LYS A 29 -3.60 -12.48 -6.93
N LYS A 30 -3.51 -12.56 -8.25
CA LYS A 30 -3.59 -13.84 -8.96
C LYS A 30 -2.27 -14.59 -8.97
N GLY A 31 -1.18 -13.90 -8.72
CA GLY A 31 0.14 -14.48 -8.76
C GLY A 31 0.52 -15.14 -7.43
N PRO A 32 1.75 -15.67 -7.36
CA PRO A 32 2.23 -16.33 -6.14
C PRO A 32 2.40 -15.37 -4.95
N LEU A 33 2.41 -14.07 -5.18
CA LEU A 33 2.58 -13.08 -4.13
C LEU A 33 1.29 -12.84 -3.36
N GLY A 34 0.14 -13.04 -4.02
CA GLY A 34 -1.14 -13.04 -3.36
C GLY A 34 -1.65 -11.69 -2.87
N THR A 35 -2.76 -11.77 -2.16
CA THR A 35 -3.48 -10.60 -1.66
C THR A 35 -2.65 -9.79 -0.66
N ARG A 36 -1.89 -10.48 0.19
CA ARG A 36 -1.11 -9.81 1.24
C ARG A 36 -0.17 -8.75 0.67
N LEU A 37 0.59 -9.11 -0.36
CA LEU A 37 1.56 -8.17 -0.93
C LEU A 37 0.87 -7.00 -1.65
N ALA A 38 -0.21 -7.30 -2.38
CA ALA A 38 -0.97 -6.25 -3.06
C ALA A 38 -1.53 -5.25 -2.05
N GLU A 39 -2.09 -5.75 -0.95
CA GLU A 39 -2.66 -4.89 0.07
C GLU A 39 -1.60 -4.10 0.81
N LEU A 40 -0.41 -4.66 0.97
CA LEU A 40 0.71 -3.95 1.59
C LEU A 40 1.12 -2.75 0.74
N VAL A 41 1.19 -2.92 -0.57
CA VAL A 41 1.47 -1.83 -1.51
C VAL A 41 0.39 -0.75 -1.40
N PHE A 42 -0.88 -1.14 -1.39
CA PHE A 42 -1.97 -0.19 -1.28
C PHE A 42 -1.97 0.55 0.05
N LEU A 43 -1.62 -0.14 1.13
CA LEU A 43 -1.50 0.53 2.42
C LEU A 43 -0.44 1.62 2.36
N ARG A 44 0.73 1.31 1.80
CA ARG A 44 1.80 2.31 1.70
C ARG A 44 1.40 3.49 0.81
N VAL A 45 0.80 3.22 -0.33
CA VAL A 45 0.30 4.28 -1.23
C VAL A 45 -0.71 5.15 -0.49
N SER A 46 -1.59 4.55 0.29
CA SER A 46 -2.59 5.28 1.06
C SER A 46 -1.95 6.18 2.10
N GLN A 47 -0.88 5.71 2.74
CA GLN A 47 -0.13 6.51 3.72
C GLN A 47 0.49 7.73 3.05
N ILE A 48 1.13 7.53 1.91
CA ILE A 48 1.77 8.62 1.17
C ILE A 48 0.73 9.65 0.74
N ASN A 49 -0.43 9.19 0.31
CA ASN A 49 -1.51 10.06 -0.14
C ASN A 49 -2.31 10.67 1.00
N GLY A 50 -2.13 10.19 2.22
CA GLY A 50 -2.85 10.71 3.36
C GLY A 50 -4.34 10.38 3.36
N CYS A 51 -4.71 9.27 2.73
CA CYS A 51 -6.11 8.83 2.68
C CYS A 51 -6.43 7.97 3.89
N ALA A 52 -7.02 8.56 4.93
CA ALA A 52 -7.30 7.83 6.17
C ALA A 52 -8.25 6.66 5.95
N TYR A 53 -9.27 6.85 5.14
CA TYR A 53 -10.22 5.79 4.84
C TYR A 53 -9.53 4.61 4.13
N CYS A 54 -8.66 4.93 3.18
CA CYS A 54 -7.93 3.90 2.43
C CYS A 54 -6.96 3.15 3.35
N MET A 55 -6.27 3.88 4.22
CA MET A 55 -5.35 3.27 5.18
C MET A 55 -6.10 2.27 6.07
N ASP A 56 -7.22 2.68 6.61
CA ASP A 56 -8.00 1.84 7.50
C ASP A 56 -8.51 0.59 6.77
N MET A 57 -9.01 0.75 5.57
CA MET A 57 -9.53 -0.35 4.77
C MET A 57 -8.45 -1.40 4.49
N HIS A 58 -7.29 -0.97 4.00
CA HIS A 58 -6.22 -1.90 3.67
C HIS A 58 -5.59 -2.52 4.92
N TRP A 59 -5.55 -1.76 6.02
CA TRP A 59 -5.09 -2.27 7.29
C TRP A 59 -5.95 -3.45 7.76
N HIS A 60 -7.26 -3.29 7.69
CA HIS A 60 -8.19 -4.35 8.08
C HIS A 60 -8.01 -5.61 7.24
N VAL A 61 -7.83 -5.45 5.93
CA VAL A 61 -7.62 -6.60 5.05
C VAL A 61 -6.34 -7.33 5.43
N LEU A 62 -5.27 -6.60 5.72
CA LEU A 62 -4.00 -7.20 6.07
C LEU A 62 -4.06 -7.93 7.41
N VAL A 63 -4.72 -7.36 8.40
CA VAL A 63 -4.90 -8.03 9.68
C VAL A 63 -5.71 -9.30 9.50
N LYS A 64 -6.75 -9.24 8.70
CA LYS A 64 -7.59 -10.40 8.41
C LYS A 64 -6.81 -11.50 7.71
N ASN A 65 -5.78 -11.15 6.96
CA ASN A 65 -4.90 -12.10 6.30
C ASN A 65 -3.72 -12.54 7.16
N GLY A 66 -3.74 -12.24 8.44
CA GLY A 66 -2.79 -12.76 9.40
C GLY A 66 -1.57 -11.88 9.68
N MET A 67 -1.55 -10.66 9.15
CA MET A 67 -0.44 -9.79 9.42
C MET A 67 -0.56 -9.11 10.78
N GLU A 68 0.53 -9.05 11.53
CA GLU A 68 0.51 -8.45 12.85
C GLU A 68 0.31 -6.94 12.79
N PRO A 69 -0.61 -6.40 13.61
CA PRO A 69 -0.84 -4.95 13.63
C PRO A 69 0.43 -4.15 13.93
N ARG A 70 1.32 -4.69 14.77
CA ARG A 70 2.58 -4.03 15.10
C ARG A 70 3.45 -3.83 13.85
N HIS A 71 3.47 -4.83 12.97
CA HIS A 71 4.21 -4.72 11.70
C HIS A 71 3.56 -3.69 10.79
N LEU A 72 2.24 -3.65 10.76
CA LEU A 72 1.52 -2.69 9.92
C LEU A 72 1.78 -1.25 10.36
N ASN A 73 1.89 -1.05 11.68
CA ASN A 73 2.19 0.28 12.19
C ASN A 73 3.57 0.77 11.75
N ALA A 74 4.47 -0.16 11.40
CA ALA A 74 5.83 0.18 11.00
C ALA A 74 6.00 0.29 9.47
N VAL A 75 4.94 0.14 8.70
CA VAL A 75 5.05 0.17 7.24
C VAL A 75 5.62 1.50 6.74
N ALA A 76 5.26 2.61 7.37
CA ALA A 76 5.80 3.91 6.96
C ALA A 76 7.32 4.01 7.22
N GLY A 77 7.84 3.24 8.17
CA GLY A 77 9.28 3.17 8.46
C GLY A 77 9.90 1.86 8.04
N TRP A 78 9.41 1.27 6.98
CA TRP A 78 9.77 -0.09 6.57
C TRP A 78 11.26 -0.29 6.31
N ARG A 79 11.95 0.75 5.88
CA ARG A 79 13.37 0.64 5.55
C ARG A 79 14.20 0.20 6.73
N GLU A 80 13.80 0.56 7.93
CA GLU A 80 14.54 0.24 9.16
C GLU A 80 13.89 -0.84 9.99
N ALA A 81 12.71 -1.30 9.58
CA ALA A 81 12.02 -2.34 10.31
C ALA A 81 12.59 -3.71 9.95
N PRO A 82 12.86 -4.58 10.94
CA PRO A 82 13.53 -5.86 10.69
C PRO A 82 12.60 -6.98 10.24
N PHE A 83 11.30 -6.78 10.19
CA PHE A 83 10.36 -7.86 9.95
C PHE A 83 9.77 -7.93 8.54
N PHE A 84 10.24 -7.08 7.63
CA PHE A 84 9.78 -7.15 6.23
C PHE A 84 10.77 -7.94 5.40
N SER A 85 10.25 -8.88 4.62
CA SER A 85 11.08 -9.68 3.73
C SER A 85 11.64 -8.83 2.59
N ASP A 86 12.62 -9.38 1.88
CA ASP A 86 13.17 -8.68 0.71
C ASP A 86 12.08 -8.40 -0.33
N ARG A 87 11.14 -9.31 -0.48
CA ARG A 87 10.02 -9.15 -1.40
C ARG A 87 9.08 -8.03 -0.94
N ASP A 88 8.79 -7.99 0.36
CA ASP A 88 7.99 -6.91 0.94
C ASP A 88 8.67 -5.57 0.71
N ARG A 89 9.97 -5.51 0.96
CA ARG A 89 10.74 -4.29 0.83
C ARG A 89 10.77 -3.79 -0.61
N ALA A 90 10.92 -4.70 -1.56
CA ALA A 90 10.88 -4.35 -2.97
C ALA A 90 9.51 -3.78 -3.36
N ALA A 91 8.45 -4.38 -2.87
CA ALA A 91 7.09 -3.91 -3.14
C ALA A 91 6.84 -2.53 -2.52
N LEU A 92 7.29 -2.32 -1.30
CA LEU A 92 7.13 -1.03 -0.62
C LEU A 92 7.92 0.07 -1.31
N ARG A 93 9.13 -0.24 -1.76
CA ARG A 93 9.93 0.70 -2.54
C ARG A 93 9.22 1.08 -3.84
N TRP A 94 8.63 0.09 -4.49
CA TRP A 94 7.90 0.32 -5.73
C TRP A 94 6.68 1.20 -5.50
N ALA A 95 5.98 1.00 -4.38
CA ALA A 95 4.84 1.83 -4.03
C ALA A 95 5.25 3.31 -3.91
N GLU A 96 6.44 3.57 -3.36
CA GLU A 96 6.93 4.93 -3.23
C GLU A 96 7.32 5.54 -4.57
N ILE A 97 7.82 4.74 -5.49
CA ILE A 97 8.18 5.21 -6.82
C ILE A 97 6.94 5.62 -7.62
N LEU A 98 5.83 4.90 -7.43
CA LEU A 98 4.58 5.21 -8.12
C LEU A 98 4.03 6.60 -7.77
N ASN A 99 4.40 7.09 -6.64
CA ASN A 99 3.94 8.39 -6.18
C ASN A 99 5.02 9.45 -6.35
#